data_8fa467bf1bd9cf13ff0e93f8af3a6b3d
#
_entry.id   8fa467bf1bd9cf13ff0e93f8af3a6b3d
#
_cell.length_a   1.000
_cell.length_b   1.000
_cell.length_c   1.000
_cell.angle_alpha   90.00
_cell.angle_beta   90.00
_cell.angle_gamma   90.00
#
_symmetry.space_group_name_H-M   'P 1'
#
loop_
_entity.id
_entity.type
_entity.pdbx_description
1 polymer ?
#
loop_
_entity_poly.entity_id
_entity_poly.type
_entity_poly.pdbx_seq_one_letter_code
_entity_poly.pdbx_strand_id
1 'polypeptide(L)'
;MKNILLFLSFFAIISNGFAQNDVSKIKLHPQKVWVFLLAGQSNMAGRGKIEAQDTISSPRVLSINAKGEMIQAKEPLNFYENKMQGTGCGLAFGKELLKHIPKDISILIIQTAVGGSSINQWINNSTHRGIQLFSNFKEKVEIGKKHGTIKAILWHQGESDAKPDGIVQRQGKLKVLFEMFRKTVDNDSLPILMGELGSFSKTPELFSQMNEQTRLYSASDRFTSLISTSDFQHRGDFLHFNSTGQREMGKRFAGEYIMKFDAKPPVVILTFDDASVTHYTNVAPLLKKYGFTAVFFVCDYPRKPEIAAVKNITWKQIKALNEMGFEIGNHTGHHKSVGKLTENQLRDEIKYIEYKCKEYGIVKPISFAYPGNRSDLLSRVVLKSMGYKFARVGGSRYLNINNDDSLLIPSYTMTDKLDFKTMQALKELKSGQILVFTIHEVPDPDHENYTTTPELLEKYLKFIYDNHFKVIAMRDLLKY
;
A
#
# COMPACT_ATOMS: atom_id res chain seq x y z
N MET A 1 22.66 16.24 82.29
CA MET A 1 22.63 17.04 81.05
C MET A 1 22.85 16.10 79.89
N LYS A 2 21.79 15.67 79.23
CA LYS A 2 21.84 14.79 78.01
C LYS A 2 21.25 15.58 76.86
N ASN A 3 22.11 15.90 75.89
CA ASN A 3 21.67 16.54 74.66
C ASN A 3 21.00 15.52 73.73
N ILE A 4 19.75 15.79 73.36
CA ILE A 4 19.01 15.06 72.34
C ILE A 4 19.15 15.86 71.06
N LEU A 5 19.88 15.29 70.07
CA LEU A 5 19.92 15.79 68.69
C LEU A 5 18.69 15.28 67.93
N LEU A 6 17.84 16.20 67.47
CA LEU A 6 16.73 15.91 66.58
C LEU A 6 17.26 15.91 65.13
N PHE A 7 17.21 14.74 64.45
CA PHE A 7 17.44 14.64 63.02
C PHE A 7 16.09 14.89 62.28
N LEU A 8 15.99 16.04 61.63
CA LEU A 8 14.95 16.35 60.67
C LEU A 8 15.31 15.76 59.29
N SER A 9 14.72 14.65 58.90
CA SER A 9 14.85 14.10 57.56
C SER A 9 13.92 14.86 56.62
N PHE A 10 14.51 15.65 55.72
CA PHE A 10 13.83 16.26 54.58
C PHE A 10 13.55 15.17 53.53
N PHE A 11 12.32 14.76 53.41
CA PHE A 11 11.85 14.00 52.25
C PHE A 11 11.63 14.97 51.07
N ALA A 12 12.60 15.05 50.16
CA ALA A 12 12.43 15.72 48.87
C ALA A 12 11.55 14.82 47.99
N ILE A 13 10.29 15.19 47.81
CA ILE A 13 9.40 14.61 46.80
C ILE A 13 9.94 15.12 45.45
N ILE A 14 10.70 14.26 44.77
CA ILE A 14 11.06 14.49 43.36
C ILE A 14 9.77 14.18 42.53
N SER A 15 9.00 15.21 42.25
CA SER A 15 7.97 15.16 41.21
C SER A 15 8.68 15.05 39.87
N ASN A 16 8.79 13.84 39.34
CA ASN A 16 9.14 13.65 37.94
C ASN A 16 8.00 14.22 37.08
N GLY A 17 8.06 15.53 36.82
CA GLY A 17 7.32 16.17 35.77
C GLY A 17 7.85 15.62 34.44
N PHE A 18 7.10 14.73 33.79
CA PHE A 18 7.36 14.39 32.39
C PHE A 18 7.29 15.71 31.60
N ALA A 19 8.45 16.20 31.21
CA ALA A 19 8.58 17.35 30.33
C ALA A 19 7.81 17.04 29.04
N GLN A 20 6.70 17.73 28.84
CA GLN A 20 5.99 17.77 27.56
C GLN A 20 6.99 18.41 26.61
N ASN A 21 7.59 17.61 25.71
CA ASN A 21 8.54 18.12 24.73
C ASN A 21 7.82 19.19 23.91
N ASP A 22 8.22 20.43 24.14
CA ASP A 22 7.68 21.63 23.52
C ASP A 22 8.06 21.65 22.05
N VAL A 23 7.07 21.32 21.19
CA VAL A 23 7.22 21.29 19.73
C VAL A 23 7.41 22.70 19.16
N SER A 24 7.14 23.76 19.95
CA SER A 24 7.28 25.16 19.51
C SER A 24 8.72 25.53 19.08
N LYS A 25 9.73 24.71 19.46
CA LYS A 25 11.13 24.89 19.08
C LYS A 25 11.54 24.21 17.77
N ILE A 26 10.68 23.35 17.17
CA ILE A 26 10.99 22.70 15.91
C ILE A 26 10.47 23.60 14.78
N LYS A 27 11.37 24.35 14.13
CA LYS A 27 11.05 25.06 12.88
C LYS A 27 10.80 24.02 11.78
N LEU A 28 9.55 23.61 11.61
CA LEU A 28 9.13 22.79 10.49
C LEU A 28 8.89 23.67 9.27
N HIS A 29 9.50 23.35 8.14
CA HIS A 29 9.17 24.00 6.88
C HIS A 29 7.83 23.44 6.37
N PRO A 30 6.82 24.26 6.03
CA PRO A 30 5.51 23.78 5.59
C PRO A 30 5.57 22.78 4.43
N GLN A 31 6.55 22.91 3.52
CA GLN A 31 6.79 21.97 2.42
C GLN A 31 7.19 20.56 2.88
N LYS A 32 7.63 20.39 4.13
CA LYS A 32 8.03 19.13 4.75
C LYS A 32 6.98 18.59 5.73
N VAL A 33 5.78 19.15 5.73
CA VAL A 33 4.66 18.69 6.55
C VAL A 33 3.51 18.24 5.66
N TRP A 34 3.16 16.97 5.75
CA TRP A 34 1.97 16.41 5.13
C TRP A 34 0.81 16.43 6.12
N VAL A 35 -0.30 17.03 5.71
CA VAL A 35 -1.47 17.20 6.56
C VAL A 35 -2.57 16.24 6.14
N PHE A 36 -3.17 15.56 7.12
CA PHE A 36 -4.31 14.68 6.95
C PHE A 36 -5.44 15.10 7.89
N LEU A 37 -6.65 15.27 7.34
CA LEU A 37 -7.84 15.59 8.12
C LEU A 37 -8.64 14.32 8.37
N LEU A 38 -9.06 14.12 9.61
CA LEU A 38 -9.93 13.02 10.00
C LEU A 38 -11.35 13.55 10.16
N ALA A 39 -12.28 13.12 9.33
CA ALA A 39 -13.66 13.57 9.31
C ALA A 39 -14.65 12.41 9.37
N GLY A 40 -15.82 12.60 9.95
CA GLY A 40 -16.81 11.54 10.10
C GLY A 40 -17.47 11.51 11.47
N GLN A 41 -17.74 10.30 11.97
CA GLN A 41 -18.41 10.14 13.27
C GLN A 41 -17.57 9.36 14.31
N SER A 42 -18.19 8.65 15.22
CA SER A 42 -17.55 8.12 16.43
C SER A 42 -16.38 7.17 16.17
N ASN A 43 -16.45 6.28 15.18
CA ASN A 43 -15.33 5.40 14.86
C ASN A 43 -14.13 6.17 14.28
N MET A 44 -14.33 7.28 13.59
CA MET A 44 -13.25 8.17 13.18
C MET A 44 -12.75 9.05 14.33
N ALA A 45 -13.66 9.48 15.23
CA ALA A 45 -13.30 10.25 16.41
C ALA A 45 -12.44 9.45 17.42
N GLY A 46 -12.53 8.12 17.38
CA GLY A 46 -11.82 7.21 18.28
C GLY A 46 -12.65 6.80 19.50
N ARG A 47 -12.87 5.49 19.64
CA ARG A 47 -13.67 4.89 20.74
C ARG A 47 -13.02 3.65 21.33
N GLY A 48 -11.87 3.22 20.82
CA GLY A 48 -11.11 2.12 21.39
C GLY A 48 -10.59 2.45 22.79
N LYS A 49 -10.35 1.43 23.63
CA LYS A 49 -9.69 1.60 24.92
C LYS A 49 -8.25 2.09 24.68
N ILE A 50 -7.84 3.15 25.36
CA ILE A 50 -6.46 3.64 25.28
C ILE A 50 -5.55 2.66 26.01
N GLU A 51 -4.52 2.17 25.32
CA GLU A 51 -3.50 1.28 25.83
C GLU A 51 -2.13 1.98 25.84
N ALA A 52 -1.15 1.44 26.56
CA ALA A 52 0.17 2.06 26.73
C ALA A 52 0.83 2.47 25.38
N GLN A 53 0.74 1.62 24.36
CA GLN A 53 1.29 1.88 23.04
C GLN A 53 0.64 3.08 22.28
N ASP A 54 -0.59 3.45 22.68
CA ASP A 54 -1.35 4.54 22.07
C ASP A 54 -0.94 5.91 22.62
N THR A 55 -0.25 5.93 23.76
CA THR A 55 0.26 7.14 24.40
C THR A 55 1.72 7.45 24.03
N ILE A 56 2.39 6.53 23.33
CA ILE A 56 3.76 6.73 22.84
C ILE A 56 3.72 7.61 21.58
N SER A 57 4.25 8.83 21.69
CA SER A 57 4.37 9.75 20.56
C SER A 57 5.48 9.32 19.59
N SER A 58 5.45 9.88 18.39
CA SER A 58 6.54 9.82 17.42
C SER A 58 6.98 11.26 17.07
N PRO A 59 8.27 11.56 17.03
CA PRO A 59 8.73 12.94 16.78
C PRO A 59 8.21 13.57 15.49
N ARG A 60 7.88 12.74 14.50
CA ARG A 60 7.40 13.19 13.19
C ARG A 60 5.89 12.99 12.98
N VAL A 61 5.14 12.54 14.01
CA VAL A 61 3.68 12.51 13.95
C VAL A 61 3.13 13.56 14.89
N LEU A 62 2.49 14.55 14.33
CA LEU A 62 1.98 15.74 15.00
C LEU A 62 0.45 15.75 14.96
N SER A 63 -0.14 16.52 15.88
CA SER A 63 -1.56 16.85 15.91
C SER A 63 -1.74 18.28 16.40
N ILE A 64 -2.99 18.71 16.56
CA ILE A 64 -3.33 19.97 17.22
C ILE A 64 -4.13 19.72 18.49
N ASN A 65 -4.00 20.61 19.46
CA ASN A 65 -4.87 20.64 20.63
C ASN A 65 -6.16 21.44 20.36
N ALA A 66 -7.03 21.57 21.34
CA ALA A 66 -8.29 22.31 21.24
C ALA A 66 -8.13 23.79 20.91
N LYS A 67 -6.95 24.38 21.17
CA LYS A 67 -6.62 25.77 20.84
C LYS A 67 -6.06 25.93 19.42
N GLY A 68 -5.87 24.81 18.69
CA GLY A 68 -5.24 24.82 17.37
C GLY A 68 -3.71 24.86 17.41
N GLU A 69 -3.09 24.71 18.58
CA GLU A 69 -1.64 24.69 18.74
C GLU A 69 -1.09 23.31 18.38
N MET A 70 0.04 23.26 17.67
CA MET A 70 0.67 22.02 17.25
C MET A 70 1.33 21.30 18.42
N ILE A 71 1.05 20.00 18.54
CA ILE A 71 1.57 19.11 19.57
C ILE A 71 2.08 17.80 18.96
N GLN A 72 2.89 17.04 19.68
CA GLN A 72 3.16 15.65 19.32
C GLN A 72 1.89 14.81 19.45
N ALA A 73 1.60 14.01 18.42
CA ALA A 73 0.40 13.18 18.42
C ALA A 73 0.51 12.03 19.44
N LYS A 74 -0.49 11.91 20.28
CA LYS A 74 -0.75 10.75 21.16
C LYS A 74 -2.26 10.63 21.35
N GLU A 75 -2.77 9.43 21.56
CA GLU A 75 -4.19 9.24 21.82
C GLU A 75 -4.56 9.74 23.24
N PRO A 76 -5.76 10.30 23.41
CA PRO A 76 -6.79 10.53 22.40
C PRO A 76 -6.49 11.76 21.53
N LEU A 77 -6.67 11.65 20.21
CA LEU A 77 -6.55 12.79 19.30
C LEU A 77 -7.81 13.67 19.27
N ASN A 78 -8.96 13.11 19.61
CA ASN A 78 -10.24 13.83 19.66
C ASN A 78 -10.34 14.66 20.95
N PHE A 79 -10.71 15.93 20.83
CA PHE A 79 -10.88 16.86 21.94
C PHE A 79 -12.31 17.46 22.01
N TYR A 80 -13.24 17.02 21.16
CA TYR A 80 -14.62 17.53 21.16
C TYR A 80 -15.53 16.87 22.19
N GLU A 81 -15.20 15.65 22.60
CA GLU A 81 -16.09 14.78 23.38
C GLU A 81 -15.35 14.19 24.59
N ASN A 82 -14.95 15.01 25.55
CA ASN A 82 -14.05 14.67 26.67
C ASN A 82 -14.44 13.41 27.46
N LYS A 83 -15.74 13.08 27.56
CA LYS A 83 -16.21 11.88 28.29
C LYS A 83 -16.23 10.61 27.40
N MET A 84 -15.99 10.73 26.11
CA MET A 84 -16.12 9.64 25.12
C MET A 84 -14.84 9.45 24.31
N GLN A 85 -13.76 10.04 24.75
CA GLN A 85 -12.45 9.92 24.10
C GLN A 85 -11.89 8.50 24.20
N GLY A 86 -11.24 8.04 23.14
CA GLY A 86 -10.59 6.74 23.10
C GLY A 86 -9.56 6.70 21.98
N THR A 87 -8.89 5.57 21.83
CA THR A 87 -7.98 5.31 20.72
C THR A 87 -8.73 5.39 19.40
N GLY A 88 -8.18 6.16 18.46
CA GLY A 88 -8.61 6.28 17.08
C GLY A 88 -7.61 5.68 16.09
N CYS A 89 -7.89 5.86 14.80
CA CYS A 89 -7.00 5.36 13.73
C CYS A 89 -5.83 6.32 13.43
N GLY A 90 -5.92 7.58 13.85
CA GLY A 90 -5.02 8.64 13.38
C GLY A 90 -3.55 8.42 13.74
N LEU A 91 -3.24 8.14 15.00
CA LEU A 91 -1.86 7.91 15.43
C LEU A 91 -1.23 6.70 14.72
N ALA A 92 -2.00 5.60 14.59
CA ALA A 92 -1.54 4.39 13.90
C ALA A 92 -1.33 4.66 12.39
N PHE A 93 -2.22 5.43 11.76
CA PHE A 93 -2.05 5.91 10.38
C PHE A 93 -0.74 6.68 10.20
N GLY A 94 -0.49 7.68 11.05
CA GLY A 94 0.73 8.49 10.95
C GLY A 94 2.00 7.67 11.16
N LYS A 95 2.02 6.78 12.17
CA LYS A 95 3.16 5.91 12.42
C LYS A 95 3.43 4.93 11.27
N GLU A 96 2.37 4.37 10.66
CA GLU A 96 2.51 3.46 9.52
C GLU A 96 3.02 4.20 8.29
N LEU A 97 2.44 5.36 7.97
CA LEU A 97 2.83 6.16 6.81
C LEU A 97 4.31 6.58 6.88
N LEU A 98 4.83 6.91 8.08
CA LEU A 98 6.25 7.26 8.26
C LEU A 98 7.25 6.19 7.84
N LYS A 99 6.83 4.93 7.75
CA LYS A 99 7.71 3.83 7.30
C LYS A 99 8.01 3.92 5.80
N HIS A 100 7.15 4.59 5.04
CA HIS A 100 7.12 4.55 3.58
C HIS A 100 7.43 5.89 2.91
N ILE A 101 7.48 6.99 3.66
CA ILE A 101 7.73 8.33 3.12
C ILE A 101 9.14 8.83 3.49
N PRO A 102 9.67 9.87 2.81
CA PRO A 102 10.98 10.44 3.09
C PRO A 102 11.18 10.81 4.58
N LYS A 103 12.39 10.59 5.08
CA LYS A 103 12.72 10.79 6.51
C LYS A 103 12.61 12.23 6.98
N ASP A 104 12.63 13.19 6.08
CA ASP A 104 12.54 14.64 6.34
C ASP A 104 11.11 15.16 6.31
N ILE A 105 10.12 14.30 6.03
CA ILE A 105 8.69 14.64 6.08
C ILE A 105 8.12 14.33 7.46
N SER A 106 7.36 15.28 8.01
CA SER A 106 6.52 15.11 9.19
C SER A 106 5.05 15.02 8.80
N ILE A 107 4.24 14.35 9.61
CA ILE A 107 2.81 14.16 9.39
C ILE A 107 2.05 14.97 10.44
N LEU A 108 1.10 15.80 10.02
CA LEU A 108 0.17 16.51 10.88
C LEU A 108 -1.23 15.93 10.71
N ILE A 109 -1.77 15.38 11.78
CA ILE A 109 -3.11 14.77 11.83
C ILE A 109 -4.05 15.74 12.53
N ILE A 110 -5.12 16.15 11.87
CA ILE A 110 -6.10 17.08 12.41
C ILE A 110 -7.45 16.39 12.53
N GLN A 111 -7.93 16.26 13.76
CA GLN A 111 -9.21 15.64 14.06
C GLN A 111 -10.35 16.64 13.87
N THR A 112 -11.40 16.23 13.12
CA THR A 112 -12.63 17.01 12.92
C THR A 112 -13.90 16.16 13.14
N ALA A 113 -13.77 14.85 13.31
CA ALA A 113 -14.90 13.95 13.47
C ALA A 113 -15.63 14.15 14.79
N VAL A 114 -16.96 14.10 14.76
CA VAL A 114 -17.85 14.24 15.94
C VAL A 114 -18.78 13.04 16.02
N GLY A 115 -18.81 12.38 17.16
CA GLY A 115 -19.54 11.12 17.35
C GLY A 115 -21.04 11.25 17.14
N GLY A 116 -21.63 10.30 16.39
CA GLY A 116 -23.06 10.24 16.10
C GLY A 116 -23.57 11.21 15.04
N SER A 117 -22.68 11.96 14.39
CA SER A 117 -23.08 12.88 13.31
C SER A 117 -23.54 12.14 12.05
N SER A 118 -24.63 12.57 11.45
CA SER A 118 -25.12 12.07 10.14
C SER A 118 -24.49 12.84 8.98
N ILE A 119 -24.48 12.24 7.78
CA ILE A 119 -23.97 12.92 6.58
C ILE A 119 -24.76 14.19 6.24
N ASN A 120 -26.06 14.21 6.50
CA ASN A 120 -26.89 15.40 6.32
C ASN A 120 -26.47 16.55 7.23
N GLN A 121 -26.10 16.24 8.47
CA GLN A 121 -25.61 17.29 9.40
C GLN A 121 -24.30 17.89 8.93
N TRP A 122 -23.41 17.10 8.30
CA TRP A 122 -22.20 17.60 7.66
C TRP A 122 -22.50 18.51 6.45
N ILE A 123 -23.36 18.08 5.53
CA ILE A 123 -23.74 18.83 4.33
C ILE A 123 -24.41 20.16 4.72
N ASN A 124 -25.33 20.13 5.68
CA ASN A 124 -26.11 21.29 6.09
C ASN A 124 -25.41 22.17 7.13
N ASN A 125 -24.15 21.85 7.46
CA ASN A 125 -23.39 22.57 8.49
C ASN A 125 -24.15 22.68 9.83
N SER A 126 -24.81 21.61 10.23
CA SER A 126 -25.63 21.60 11.45
C SER A 126 -24.76 21.63 12.69
N THR A 127 -25.25 22.24 13.76
CA THR A 127 -24.64 22.12 15.08
C THR A 127 -24.97 20.74 15.67
N HIS A 128 -23.94 19.96 15.99
CA HIS A 128 -24.06 18.66 16.63
C HIS A 128 -23.10 18.56 17.81
N ARG A 129 -23.61 18.25 18.99
CA ARG A 129 -22.85 18.24 20.25
C ARG A 129 -22.05 19.55 20.49
N GLY A 130 -22.62 20.66 20.16
CA GLY A 130 -22.02 22.00 20.32
C GLY A 130 -21.02 22.37 19.22
N ILE A 131 -20.78 21.52 18.23
CA ILE A 131 -19.87 21.78 17.12
C ILE A 131 -20.67 21.99 15.83
N GLN A 132 -20.43 23.11 15.16
CA GLN A 132 -20.94 23.39 13.81
C GLN A 132 -20.05 22.68 12.79
N LEU A 133 -20.49 21.49 12.31
CA LEU A 133 -19.63 20.46 11.72
C LEU A 133 -18.77 20.95 10.55
N PHE A 134 -19.40 21.52 9.53
CA PHE A 134 -18.67 21.93 8.33
C PHE A 134 -17.87 23.23 8.54
N SER A 135 -18.35 24.15 9.37
CA SER A 135 -17.59 25.35 9.76
C SER A 135 -16.32 24.98 10.55
N ASN A 136 -16.43 24.02 11.48
CA ASN A 136 -15.27 23.48 12.19
C ASN A 136 -14.27 22.83 11.21
N PHE A 137 -14.76 22.06 10.24
CA PHE A 137 -13.90 21.47 9.22
C PHE A 137 -13.14 22.55 8.43
N LYS A 138 -13.83 23.62 7.98
CA LYS A 138 -13.19 24.74 7.26
C LYS A 138 -12.10 25.41 8.11
N GLU A 139 -12.36 25.67 9.38
CA GLU A 139 -11.36 26.22 10.30
C GLU A 139 -10.12 25.33 10.39
N LYS A 140 -10.32 24.01 10.49
CA LYS A 140 -9.20 23.04 10.61
C LYS A 140 -8.44 22.89 9.28
N VAL A 141 -9.09 23.06 8.14
CA VAL A 141 -8.42 23.17 6.83
C VAL A 141 -7.47 24.37 6.81
N GLU A 142 -7.91 25.54 7.28
CA GLU A 142 -7.05 26.73 7.31
C GLU A 142 -5.87 26.59 8.27
N ILE A 143 -6.06 25.94 9.43
CA ILE A 143 -4.95 25.56 10.31
C ILE A 143 -3.98 24.64 9.59
N GLY A 144 -4.50 23.61 8.91
CA GLY A 144 -3.69 22.67 8.14
C GLY A 144 -2.84 23.35 7.06
N LYS A 145 -3.44 24.25 6.27
CA LYS A 145 -2.75 25.01 5.22
C LYS A 145 -1.61 25.90 5.75
N LYS A 146 -1.73 26.44 6.96
CA LYS A 146 -0.65 27.22 7.60
C LYS A 146 0.58 26.35 7.92
N HIS A 147 0.37 25.08 8.26
CA HIS A 147 1.42 24.21 8.73
C HIS A 147 2.01 23.28 7.66
N GLY A 148 1.28 23.00 6.57
CA GLY A 148 1.76 22.08 5.57
C GLY A 148 0.85 21.94 4.35
N THR A 149 1.09 20.87 3.58
CA THR A 149 0.28 20.52 2.42
C THR A 149 -0.76 19.48 2.81
N ILE A 150 -2.05 19.78 2.59
CA ILE A 150 -3.13 18.81 2.82
C ILE A 150 -3.05 17.74 1.73
N LYS A 151 -2.84 16.49 2.15
CA LYS A 151 -2.60 15.34 1.28
C LYS A 151 -3.82 14.47 1.09
N ALA A 152 -4.65 14.31 2.12
CA ALA A 152 -5.89 13.53 2.03
C ALA A 152 -6.84 13.83 3.19
N ILE A 153 -8.08 13.36 3.04
CA ILE A 153 -9.07 13.26 4.11
C ILE A 153 -9.31 11.78 4.38
N LEU A 154 -9.31 11.39 5.66
CA LEU A 154 -9.77 10.08 6.12
C LEU A 154 -11.21 10.23 6.59
N TRP A 155 -12.12 9.46 6.01
CA TRP A 155 -13.56 9.52 6.27
C TRP A 155 -14.09 8.19 6.78
N HIS A 156 -14.71 8.20 7.97
CA HIS A 156 -15.47 7.06 8.44
C HIS A 156 -16.79 7.52 9.07
N GLN A 157 -17.90 7.17 8.41
CA GLN A 157 -19.24 7.55 8.81
C GLN A 157 -20.27 6.69 8.05
N GLY A 158 -21.41 6.44 8.65
CA GLY A 158 -22.52 5.75 8.03
C GLY A 158 -23.44 5.08 9.03
N GLU A 159 -22.97 4.79 10.24
CA GLU A 159 -23.73 4.09 11.28
C GLU A 159 -25.00 4.86 11.67
N SER A 160 -24.93 6.20 11.73
CA SER A 160 -26.09 7.06 12.03
C SER A 160 -27.09 7.13 10.87
N ASP A 161 -26.67 6.78 9.66
CA ASP A 161 -27.45 6.84 8.42
C ASP A 161 -27.84 5.45 7.89
N ALA A 162 -27.46 4.35 8.57
CA ALA A 162 -27.72 2.98 8.15
C ALA A 162 -29.19 2.61 8.38
N LYS A 163 -30.06 3.15 7.55
CA LYS A 163 -31.51 2.95 7.45
C LYS A 163 -31.95 3.11 6.00
N PRO A 164 -33.12 2.60 5.56
CA PRO A 164 -33.52 2.53 4.15
C PRO A 164 -33.26 3.81 3.37
N ASP A 165 -33.78 4.94 3.82
CA ASP A 165 -33.62 6.24 3.13
C ASP A 165 -32.15 6.71 3.06
N GLY A 166 -31.38 6.45 4.12
CA GLY A 166 -29.97 6.81 4.17
C GLY A 166 -29.13 5.98 3.21
N ILE A 167 -29.45 4.70 3.07
CA ILE A 167 -28.78 3.78 2.15
C ILE A 167 -29.03 4.19 0.69
N VAL A 168 -30.29 4.44 0.31
CA VAL A 168 -30.64 4.85 -1.06
C VAL A 168 -29.94 6.17 -1.46
N GLN A 169 -29.79 7.08 -0.53
CA GLN A 169 -29.21 8.41 -0.80
C GLN A 169 -27.69 8.46 -0.64
N ARG A 170 -27.04 7.36 -0.19
CA ARG A 170 -25.63 7.34 0.22
C ARG A 170 -24.68 7.89 -0.83
N GLN A 171 -24.73 7.38 -2.07
CA GLN A 171 -23.82 7.78 -3.13
C GLN A 171 -23.94 9.29 -3.46
N GLY A 172 -25.18 9.77 -3.62
CA GLY A 172 -25.42 11.19 -3.91
C GLY A 172 -24.94 12.12 -2.82
N LYS A 173 -25.14 11.74 -1.55
CA LYS A 173 -24.66 12.54 -0.40
C LYS A 173 -23.16 12.52 -0.24
N LEU A 174 -22.49 11.37 -0.48
CA LEU A 174 -21.03 11.31 -0.50
C LEU A 174 -20.46 12.22 -1.57
N LYS A 175 -21.03 12.19 -2.79
CA LYS A 175 -20.63 13.07 -3.89
C LYS A 175 -20.68 14.55 -3.48
N VAL A 176 -21.83 15.00 -2.98
CA VAL A 176 -22.02 16.39 -2.55
C VAL A 176 -21.01 16.78 -1.45
N LEU A 177 -20.88 15.98 -0.41
CA LEU A 177 -20.00 16.30 0.71
C LEU A 177 -18.53 16.32 0.29
N PHE A 178 -18.09 15.38 -0.56
CA PHE A 178 -16.69 15.30 -0.97
C PHE A 178 -16.31 16.40 -1.98
N GLU A 179 -17.24 16.84 -2.81
CA GLU A 179 -17.08 18.07 -3.61
C GLU A 179 -16.93 19.30 -2.70
N MET A 180 -17.72 19.41 -1.64
CA MET A 180 -17.58 20.48 -0.65
C MET A 180 -16.22 20.43 0.06
N PHE A 181 -15.73 19.26 0.43
CA PHE A 181 -14.40 19.08 1.04
C PHE A 181 -13.29 19.51 0.08
N ARG A 182 -13.31 19.03 -1.16
CA ARG A 182 -12.31 19.35 -2.21
C ARG A 182 -12.29 20.85 -2.50
N LYS A 183 -13.46 21.46 -2.65
CA LYS A 183 -13.58 22.91 -2.83
C LYS A 183 -13.02 23.71 -1.65
N THR A 184 -13.23 23.26 -0.41
CA THR A 184 -12.68 23.92 0.78
C THR A 184 -11.16 23.84 0.84
N VAL A 185 -10.58 22.72 0.41
CA VAL A 185 -9.12 22.56 0.36
C VAL A 185 -8.52 23.25 -0.87
N ASP A 186 -9.32 23.59 -1.87
CA ASP A 186 -8.90 24.09 -3.18
C ASP A 186 -8.09 23.04 -3.97
N ASN A 187 -8.59 21.80 -3.99
CA ASN A 187 -7.99 20.69 -4.71
C ASN A 187 -9.04 19.68 -5.16
N ASP A 188 -9.46 19.75 -6.41
CA ASP A 188 -10.48 18.85 -6.98
C ASP A 188 -10.02 17.38 -7.06
N SER A 189 -8.73 17.14 -7.00
CA SER A 189 -8.11 15.81 -7.02
C SER A 189 -7.75 15.30 -5.62
N LEU A 190 -8.17 16.00 -4.55
CA LEU A 190 -7.81 15.63 -3.18
C LEU A 190 -8.27 14.20 -2.87
N PRO A 191 -7.36 13.31 -2.47
CA PRO A 191 -7.70 11.97 -2.04
C PRO A 191 -8.63 11.97 -0.83
N ILE A 192 -9.67 11.11 -0.87
CA ILE A 192 -10.53 10.84 0.28
C ILE A 192 -10.59 9.33 0.49
N LEU A 193 -10.07 8.87 1.62
CA LEU A 193 -10.03 7.47 1.98
C LEU A 193 -11.17 7.15 2.93
N MET A 194 -12.01 6.19 2.55
CA MET A 194 -13.19 5.78 3.32
C MET A 194 -12.93 4.45 4.03
N GLY A 195 -13.60 4.24 5.17
CA GLY A 195 -13.66 2.94 5.82
C GLY A 195 -15.08 2.38 5.77
N GLU A 196 -15.19 1.07 5.54
CA GLU A 196 -16.45 0.34 5.68
C GLU A 196 -16.94 0.37 7.13
N LEU A 197 -18.25 0.23 7.34
CA LEU A 197 -18.82 -0.05 8.65
C LEU A 197 -18.49 -1.48 9.07
N GLY A 198 -18.36 -1.71 10.39
CA GLY A 198 -18.05 -3.03 10.91
C GLY A 198 -19.12 -4.07 10.57
N SER A 199 -18.71 -5.33 10.46
CA SER A 199 -19.61 -6.47 10.20
C SER A 199 -20.47 -6.85 11.42
N PHE A 200 -20.19 -6.28 12.57
CA PHE A 200 -20.87 -6.50 13.85
C PHE A 200 -21.86 -5.36 14.12
N SER A 201 -23.11 -5.53 13.88
CA SER A 201 -24.14 -4.54 14.20
C SER A 201 -25.38 -5.27 14.75
N LYS A 202 -26.24 -4.55 15.44
CA LYS A 202 -27.59 -5.06 15.77
C LYS A 202 -28.48 -5.18 14.53
N THR A 203 -28.08 -4.55 13.45
CA THR A 203 -28.72 -4.58 12.13
C THR A 203 -27.65 -4.79 11.04
N PRO A 204 -27.01 -5.97 10.96
CA PRO A 204 -25.88 -6.23 10.07
C PRO A 204 -26.23 -6.07 8.59
N GLU A 205 -27.47 -6.35 8.21
CA GLU A 205 -27.98 -6.20 6.83
C GLU A 205 -27.95 -4.74 6.37
N LEU A 206 -28.32 -3.80 7.24
CA LEU A 206 -28.30 -2.37 6.93
C LEU A 206 -26.86 -1.85 6.79
N PHE A 207 -25.94 -2.35 7.63
CA PHE A 207 -24.52 -2.00 7.51
C PHE A 207 -23.92 -2.57 6.23
N SER A 208 -24.26 -3.81 5.87
CA SER A 208 -23.84 -4.43 4.61
C SER A 208 -24.30 -3.63 3.39
N GLN A 209 -25.59 -3.24 3.37
CA GLN A 209 -26.14 -2.42 2.28
C GLN A 209 -25.50 -1.03 2.23
N MET A 210 -25.24 -0.40 3.37
CA MET A 210 -24.51 0.88 3.45
C MET A 210 -23.09 0.76 2.90
N ASN A 211 -22.39 -0.32 3.23
CA ASN A 211 -21.04 -0.62 2.71
C ASN A 211 -21.08 -0.83 1.20
N GLU A 212 -22.08 -1.52 0.67
CA GLU A 212 -22.22 -1.72 -0.78
C GLU A 212 -22.39 -0.39 -1.51
N GLN A 213 -23.25 0.51 -1.03
CA GLN A 213 -23.39 1.85 -1.62
C GLN A 213 -22.09 2.67 -1.52
N THR A 214 -21.33 2.48 -0.46
CA THR A 214 -20.03 3.15 -0.30
C THR A 214 -18.97 2.59 -1.26
N ARG A 215 -18.97 1.26 -1.53
CA ARG A 215 -18.12 0.63 -2.57
C ARG A 215 -18.46 1.14 -3.97
N LEU A 216 -19.74 1.17 -4.32
CA LEU A 216 -20.19 1.68 -5.61
C LEU A 216 -19.77 3.14 -5.83
N TYR A 217 -19.91 3.98 -4.81
CA TYR A 217 -19.40 5.36 -4.89
C TYR A 217 -17.89 5.40 -5.08
N SER A 218 -17.13 4.62 -4.28
CA SER A 218 -15.66 4.60 -4.39
C SER A 218 -15.18 4.15 -5.77
N ALA A 219 -15.90 3.22 -6.41
CA ALA A 219 -15.58 2.76 -7.77
C ALA A 219 -15.84 3.85 -8.83
N SER A 220 -16.76 4.80 -8.56
CA SER A 220 -17.12 5.87 -9.49
C SER A 220 -16.25 7.12 -9.39
N ASP A 221 -15.52 7.30 -8.29
CA ASP A 221 -14.66 8.46 -8.03
C ASP A 221 -13.19 8.04 -7.88
N ARG A 222 -12.38 8.27 -8.91
CA ARG A 222 -10.96 7.87 -8.97
C ARG A 222 -10.09 8.45 -7.84
N PHE A 223 -10.54 9.51 -7.18
CA PHE A 223 -9.85 10.16 -6.07
C PHE A 223 -10.38 9.70 -4.70
N THR A 224 -11.14 8.61 -4.67
CA THR A 224 -11.53 7.95 -3.43
C THR A 224 -10.95 6.54 -3.36
N SER A 225 -10.77 6.03 -2.15
CA SER A 225 -10.44 4.65 -1.87
C SER A 225 -11.23 4.17 -0.66
N LEU A 226 -11.40 2.85 -0.54
CA LEU A 226 -12.18 2.24 0.52
C LEU A 226 -11.39 1.08 1.13
N ILE A 227 -11.22 1.11 2.46
CA ILE A 227 -10.65 -0.03 3.20
C ILE A 227 -11.76 -0.92 3.74
N SER A 228 -11.54 -2.23 3.70
CA SER A 228 -12.42 -3.19 4.37
C SER A 228 -12.17 -3.20 5.88
N THR A 229 -13.23 -3.45 6.63
CA THR A 229 -13.22 -3.62 8.09
C THR A 229 -13.93 -4.90 8.52
N SER A 230 -14.18 -5.82 7.57
CA SER A 230 -15.01 -7.02 7.77
C SER A 230 -14.46 -7.97 8.84
N ASP A 231 -13.16 -7.97 9.07
CA ASP A 231 -12.43 -8.77 10.06
C ASP A 231 -12.20 -8.05 11.41
N PHE A 232 -12.67 -6.80 11.55
CA PHE A 232 -12.51 -6.06 12.79
C PHE A 232 -13.51 -6.52 13.86
N GLN A 233 -13.14 -6.33 15.11
CA GLN A 233 -14.00 -6.65 16.25
C GLN A 233 -14.48 -5.37 16.94
N HIS A 234 -15.68 -5.46 17.51
CA HIS A 234 -16.22 -4.38 18.34
C HIS A 234 -15.68 -4.42 19.78
N ARG A 235 -15.75 -3.30 20.49
CA ARG A 235 -15.30 -3.16 21.88
C ARG A 235 -16.26 -3.72 22.94
N GLY A 236 -17.33 -4.43 22.54
CA GLY A 236 -18.38 -4.99 23.39
C GLY A 236 -19.77 -4.37 23.19
N ASP A 237 -19.88 -3.30 22.40
CA ASP A 237 -21.14 -2.54 22.23
C ASP A 237 -21.84 -2.76 20.85
N PHE A 238 -21.31 -3.64 20.01
CA PHE A 238 -21.80 -3.95 18.65
C PHE A 238 -21.89 -2.73 17.71
N LEU A 239 -21.07 -1.71 17.97
CA LEU A 239 -21.07 -0.47 17.20
C LEU A 239 -19.66 0.09 16.94
N HIS A 240 -18.82 0.14 17.98
CA HIS A 240 -17.50 0.77 17.89
C HIS A 240 -16.41 -0.27 17.81
N PHE A 241 -15.43 -0.04 16.95
CA PHE A 241 -14.23 -0.86 16.85
C PHE A 241 -13.47 -0.89 18.18
N ASN A 242 -12.91 -2.04 18.52
CA ASN A 242 -11.97 -2.16 19.62
C ASN A 242 -10.62 -1.48 19.27
N SER A 243 -9.70 -1.42 20.22
CA SER A 243 -8.41 -0.73 20.05
C SER A 243 -7.56 -1.34 18.93
N THR A 244 -7.61 -2.66 18.76
CA THR A 244 -6.91 -3.37 17.68
C THR A 244 -7.48 -2.98 16.31
N GLY A 245 -8.82 -3.00 16.17
CA GLY A 245 -9.49 -2.56 14.94
C GLY A 245 -9.23 -1.11 14.60
N GLN A 246 -9.19 -0.22 15.59
CA GLN A 246 -8.84 1.20 15.37
C GLN A 246 -7.41 1.36 14.83
N ARG A 247 -6.44 0.66 15.42
CA ARG A 247 -5.05 0.70 14.94
C ARG A 247 -4.92 0.11 13.54
N GLU A 248 -5.61 -1.01 13.29
CA GLU A 248 -5.59 -1.67 11.98
C GLU A 248 -6.24 -0.80 10.91
N MET A 249 -7.34 -0.09 11.22
CA MET A 249 -7.95 0.90 10.34
C MET A 249 -6.93 1.98 9.92
N GLY A 250 -6.14 2.47 10.87
CA GLY A 250 -5.08 3.44 10.57
C GLY A 250 -4.02 2.89 9.62
N LYS A 251 -3.56 1.67 9.84
CA LYS A 251 -2.58 1.02 8.95
C LYS A 251 -3.15 0.79 7.54
N ARG A 252 -4.40 0.34 7.42
CA ARG A 252 -5.05 0.14 6.12
C ARG A 252 -5.22 1.45 5.37
N PHE A 253 -5.62 2.52 6.04
CA PHE A 253 -5.64 3.86 5.43
C PHE A 253 -4.26 4.30 4.93
N ALA A 254 -3.20 4.08 5.70
CA ALA A 254 -1.84 4.42 5.28
C ALA A 254 -1.43 3.61 4.02
N GLY A 255 -1.73 2.32 4.03
CA GLY A 255 -1.50 1.45 2.89
C GLY A 255 -2.21 1.89 1.62
N GLU A 256 -3.51 2.16 1.70
CA GLU A 256 -4.31 2.65 0.57
C GLU A 256 -3.79 4.00 0.04
N TYR A 257 -3.41 4.91 0.95
CA TYR A 257 -2.81 6.18 0.54
C TYR A 257 -1.53 5.96 -0.27
N ILE A 258 -0.62 5.13 0.23
CA ILE A 258 0.66 4.83 -0.44
C ILE A 258 0.40 4.19 -1.81
N MET A 259 -0.44 3.15 -1.87
CA MET A 259 -0.69 2.41 -3.10
C MET A 259 -1.34 3.25 -4.20
N LYS A 260 -2.30 4.09 -3.82
CA LYS A 260 -3.16 4.76 -4.80
C LYS A 260 -2.79 6.22 -5.05
N PHE A 261 -2.24 6.92 -4.06
CA PHE A 261 -2.09 8.38 -4.09
C PHE A 261 -0.68 8.89 -3.80
N ASP A 262 0.22 8.09 -3.21
CA ASP A 262 1.62 8.49 -3.11
C ASP A 262 2.28 8.38 -4.49
N ALA A 263 2.92 9.46 -4.92
CA ALA A 263 3.50 9.54 -6.26
C ALA A 263 4.63 8.52 -6.51
N LYS A 264 5.20 7.94 -5.47
CA LYS A 264 6.34 7.00 -5.56
C LYS A 264 6.28 5.87 -4.53
N PRO A 265 5.23 5.03 -4.53
CA PRO A 265 5.20 3.87 -3.63
C PRO A 265 6.37 2.94 -3.91
N PRO A 266 6.80 2.10 -2.94
CA PRO A 266 7.70 1.00 -3.21
C PRO A 266 7.11 0.08 -4.27
N VAL A 267 7.93 -0.34 -5.23
CA VAL A 267 7.47 -1.12 -6.38
C VAL A 267 8.14 -2.48 -6.42
N VAL A 268 7.36 -3.52 -6.69
CA VAL A 268 7.84 -4.87 -6.92
C VAL A 268 7.46 -5.32 -8.32
N ILE A 269 8.41 -5.95 -9.02
CA ILE A 269 8.18 -6.63 -10.30
C ILE A 269 8.48 -8.11 -10.09
N LEU A 270 7.47 -8.95 -10.32
CA LEU A 270 7.59 -10.40 -10.24
C LEU A 270 7.83 -10.95 -11.65
N THR A 271 8.96 -11.66 -11.85
CA THR A 271 9.28 -12.28 -13.15
C THR A 271 9.52 -13.77 -13.00
N PHE A 272 8.96 -14.55 -13.93
CA PHE A 272 9.02 -16.01 -13.94
C PHE A 272 9.65 -16.47 -15.23
N ASP A 273 10.73 -17.28 -15.15
CA ASP A 273 11.54 -17.72 -16.27
C ASP A 273 11.24 -19.18 -16.66
N ASP A 274 11.75 -19.63 -17.83
CA ASP A 274 11.84 -21.02 -18.29
C ASP A 274 10.53 -21.70 -18.71
N ALA A 275 9.43 -20.95 -18.77
CA ALA A 275 8.17 -21.45 -19.32
C ALA A 275 7.71 -22.80 -18.69
N SER A 276 7.75 -22.90 -17.36
CA SER A 276 7.26 -24.07 -16.63
C SER A 276 5.74 -24.15 -16.59
N VAL A 277 5.17 -25.34 -16.63
CA VAL A 277 3.73 -25.57 -16.45
C VAL A 277 3.24 -25.07 -15.09
N THR A 278 4.11 -25.06 -14.07
CA THR A 278 3.78 -24.58 -12.72
C THR A 278 3.45 -23.09 -12.68
N HIS A 279 3.90 -22.31 -13.67
CA HIS A 279 3.50 -20.92 -13.82
C HIS A 279 1.99 -20.77 -14.05
N TYR A 280 1.40 -21.68 -14.81
CA TYR A 280 -0.03 -21.69 -15.05
C TYR A 280 -0.82 -22.35 -13.91
N THR A 281 -0.35 -23.49 -13.40
CA THR A 281 -1.09 -24.30 -12.42
C THR A 281 -1.02 -23.76 -10.99
N ASN A 282 0.13 -23.22 -10.59
CA ASN A 282 0.42 -22.84 -9.20
C ASN A 282 0.56 -21.30 -9.05
N VAL A 283 1.36 -20.67 -9.92
CA VAL A 283 1.71 -19.25 -9.78
C VAL A 283 0.52 -18.33 -10.13
N ALA A 284 -0.11 -18.54 -11.29
CA ALA A 284 -1.18 -17.67 -11.73
C ALA A 284 -2.38 -17.61 -10.76
N PRO A 285 -2.86 -18.72 -10.16
CA PRO A 285 -3.89 -18.67 -9.12
C PRO A 285 -3.47 -17.87 -7.87
N LEU A 286 -2.20 -18.01 -7.41
CA LEU A 286 -1.69 -17.26 -6.27
C LEU A 286 -1.63 -15.76 -6.59
N LEU A 287 -1.11 -15.38 -7.75
CA LEU A 287 -1.08 -13.97 -8.18
C LEU A 287 -2.48 -13.37 -8.24
N LYS A 288 -3.44 -14.10 -8.78
CA LYS A 288 -4.85 -13.65 -8.84
C LYS A 288 -5.48 -13.50 -7.46
N LYS A 289 -5.16 -14.41 -6.52
CA LYS A 289 -5.61 -14.32 -5.12
C LYS A 289 -5.25 -12.98 -4.48
N TYR A 290 -4.05 -12.46 -4.76
CA TYR A 290 -3.56 -11.19 -4.21
C TYR A 290 -3.82 -9.98 -5.13
N GLY A 291 -4.43 -10.17 -6.31
CA GLY A 291 -4.66 -9.11 -7.29
C GLY A 291 -3.38 -8.58 -7.95
N PHE A 292 -2.32 -9.38 -7.99
CA PHE A 292 -1.03 -9.00 -8.53
C PHE A 292 -0.87 -9.36 -10.01
N THR A 293 -0.06 -8.57 -10.72
CA THR A 293 0.44 -8.87 -12.06
C THR A 293 1.86 -9.42 -12.00
N ALA A 294 2.34 -9.96 -13.14
CA ALA A 294 3.70 -10.49 -13.28
C ALA A 294 4.13 -10.50 -14.75
N VAL A 295 5.39 -10.83 -14.98
CA VAL A 295 5.94 -11.12 -16.30
C VAL A 295 6.36 -12.59 -16.37
N PHE A 296 5.89 -13.30 -17.40
CA PHE A 296 6.34 -14.65 -17.71
C PHE A 296 7.28 -14.59 -18.92
N PHE A 297 8.56 -14.83 -18.70
CA PHE A 297 9.57 -14.92 -19.74
C PHE A 297 9.57 -16.32 -20.33
N VAL A 298 9.07 -16.43 -21.55
CA VAL A 298 8.77 -17.71 -22.19
C VAL A 298 9.83 -18.12 -23.22
N CYS A 299 10.08 -19.43 -23.28
CA CYS A 299 10.91 -20.12 -24.25
C CYS A 299 10.35 -21.53 -24.48
N ASP A 300 10.78 -22.19 -25.55
CA ASP A 300 10.66 -23.65 -25.68
C ASP A 300 11.86 -24.28 -24.95
N TYR A 301 11.72 -24.43 -23.62
CA TYR A 301 12.81 -24.89 -22.78
C TYR A 301 13.29 -26.31 -23.18
N PRO A 302 14.60 -26.52 -23.42
CA PRO A 302 15.12 -27.78 -23.97
C PRO A 302 15.07 -28.91 -22.94
N ARG A 303 14.02 -29.70 -22.99
CA ARG A 303 13.85 -30.96 -22.22
C ARG A 303 13.64 -32.13 -23.17
N LYS A 304 13.90 -33.35 -22.70
CA LYS A 304 13.51 -34.55 -23.44
C LYS A 304 11.99 -34.54 -23.69
N PRO A 305 11.49 -35.00 -24.85
CA PRO A 305 10.07 -34.88 -25.23
C PRO A 305 9.11 -35.36 -24.16
N GLU A 306 9.36 -36.47 -23.51
CA GLU A 306 8.54 -37.05 -22.46
C GLU A 306 8.47 -36.19 -21.20
N ILE A 307 9.55 -35.46 -20.87
CA ILE A 307 9.61 -34.53 -19.76
C ILE A 307 8.96 -33.19 -20.18
N ALA A 308 9.26 -32.71 -21.39
CA ALA A 308 8.70 -31.47 -21.91
C ALA A 308 7.16 -31.50 -21.96
N ALA A 309 6.59 -32.63 -22.34
CA ALA A 309 5.14 -32.82 -22.40
C ALA A 309 4.43 -32.60 -21.06
N VAL A 310 5.15 -32.81 -19.95
CA VAL A 310 4.57 -32.65 -18.58
C VAL A 310 5.01 -31.37 -17.89
N LYS A 311 6.24 -30.93 -18.12
CA LYS A 311 6.85 -29.80 -17.39
C LYS A 311 6.81 -28.47 -18.12
N ASN A 312 6.81 -28.45 -19.45
CA ASN A 312 6.74 -27.20 -20.21
C ASN A 312 5.29 -26.71 -20.29
N ILE A 313 5.10 -25.42 -20.11
CA ILE A 313 3.82 -24.77 -20.35
C ILE A 313 3.50 -24.84 -21.87
N THR A 314 2.26 -25.07 -22.22
CA THR A 314 1.83 -25.04 -23.61
C THR A 314 1.54 -23.61 -24.08
N TRP A 315 1.65 -23.35 -25.38
CA TRP A 315 1.32 -22.04 -25.95
C TRP A 315 -0.15 -21.63 -25.73
N LYS A 316 -1.08 -22.59 -25.60
CA LYS A 316 -2.46 -22.34 -25.19
C LYS A 316 -2.56 -21.81 -23.75
N GLN A 317 -1.76 -22.36 -22.83
CA GLN A 317 -1.70 -21.86 -21.45
C GLN A 317 -0.99 -20.51 -21.38
N ILE A 318 0.07 -20.27 -22.18
CA ILE A 318 0.72 -18.95 -22.29
C ILE A 318 -0.29 -17.89 -22.77
N LYS A 319 -1.12 -18.24 -23.77
CA LYS A 319 -2.22 -17.37 -24.20
C LYS A 319 -3.19 -17.09 -23.05
N ALA A 320 -3.59 -18.10 -22.29
CA ALA A 320 -4.45 -17.92 -21.13
C ALA A 320 -3.84 -17.02 -20.07
N LEU A 321 -2.53 -17.13 -19.78
CA LEU A 321 -1.82 -16.18 -18.90
C LEU A 321 -1.92 -14.74 -19.42
N ASN A 322 -1.73 -14.55 -20.72
CA ASN A 322 -1.87 -13.21 -21.33
C ASN A 322 -3.31 -12.66 -21.21
N GLU A 323 -4.33 -13.50 -21.44
CA GLU A 323 -5.75 -13.16 -21.30
C GLU A 323 -6.13 -12.85 -19.83
N MET A 324 -5.43 -13.44 -18.86
CA MET A 324 -5.55 -13.07 -17.43
C MET A 324 -4.94 -11.70 -17.10
N GLY A 325 -4.27 -11.04 -18.07
CA GLY A 325 -3.66 -9.72 -17.92
C GLY A 325 -2.18 -9.73 -17.59
N PHE A 326 -1.54 -10.89 -17.49
CA PHE A 326 -0.09 -11.01 -17.26
C PHE A 326 0.70 -10.60 -18.51
N GLU A 327 1.92 -10.11 -18.30
CA GLU A 327 2.86 -9.81 -19.39
C GLU A 327 3.57 -11.09 -19.84
N ILE A 328 3.68 -11.26 -21.16
CA ILE A 328 4.52 -12.30 -21.76
C ILE A 328 5.79 -11.63 -22.28
N GLY A 329 6.93 -12.06 -21.78
CA GLY A 329 8.26 -11.61 -22.15
C GLY A 329 9.03 -12.68 -22.92
N ASN A 330 10.15 -12.31 -23.54
CA ASN A 330 10.98 -13.18 -24.37
C ASN A 330 12.19 -13.70 -23.59
N HIS A 331 12.45 -15.01 -23.64
CA HIS A 331 13.58 -15.68 -23.00
C HIS A 331 14.46 -16.46 -23.99
N THR A 332 14.60 -15.96 -25.24
CA THR A 332 15.08 -16.66 -26.45
C THR A 332 14.18 -17.85 -26.82
N GLY A 333 14.29 -18.32 -28.07
CA GLY A 333 13.46 -19.44 -28.55
C GLY A 333 13.67 -20.70 -27.77
N HIS A 334 14.94 -21.06 -27.51
CA HIS A 334 15.35 -22.33 -26.94
C HIS A 334 16.30 -22.17 -25.74
N HIS A 335 16.10 -21.14 -24.92
CA HIS A 335 16.90 -20.85 -23.72
C HIS A 335 18.41 -20.76 -24.00
N LYS A 336 18.82 -20.26 -25.16
CA LYS A 336 20.24 -20.13 -25.51
C LYS A 336 20.88 -18.90 -24.90
N SER A 337 22.04 -19.05 -24.27
CA SER A 337 22.83 -17.94 -23.74
C SER A 337 23.29 -17.00 -24.86
N VAL A 338 22.94 -15.74 -24.76
CA VAL A 338 23.14 -14.73 -25.84
C VAL A 338 24.61 -14.54 -26.20
N GLY A 339 25.54 -14.59 -25.24
CA GLY A 339 26.98 -14.43 -25.47
C GLY A 339 27.64 -15.59 -26.23
N LYS A 340 26.88 -16.63 -26.60
CA LYS A 340 27.36 -17.74 -27.43
C LYS A 340 26.80 -17.72 -28.84
N LEU A 341 26.02 -16.70 -29.20
CA LEU A 341 25.32 -16.58 -30.47
C LEU A 341 25.92 -15.48 -31.33
N THR A 342 25.95 -15.73 -32.64
CA THR A 342 26.15 -14.67 -33.62
C THR A 342 24.92 -13.75 -33.64
N GLU A 343 25.04 -12.56 -34.25
CA GLU A 343 23.91 -11.64 -34.37
C GLU A 343 22.69 -12.28 -35.04
N ASN A 344 22.91 -12.99 -36.15
CA ASN A 344 21.82 -13.65 -36.88
C ASN A 344 21.15 -14.73 -36.03
N GLN A 345 21.95 -15.57 -35.38
CA GLN A 345 21.41 -16.60 -34.48
C GLN A 345 20.61 -15.99 -33.34
N LEU A 346 21.08 -14.88 -32.73
CA LEU A 346 20.35 -14.21 -31.67
C LEU A 346 19.03 -13.61 -32.19
N ARG A 347 19.05 -12.98 -33.37
CA ARG A 347 17.82 -12.47 -34.00
C ARG A 347 16.82 -13.59 -34.29
N ASP A 348 17.28 -14.75 -34.74
CA ASP A 348 16.39 -15.89 -34.99
C ASP A 348 15.77 -16.43 -33.72
N GLU A 349 16.54 -16.56 -32.65
CA GLU A 349 16.04 -16.97 -31.31
C GLU A 349 14.99 -15.97 -30.77
N ILE A 350 15.20 -14.67 -30.94
CA ILE A 350 14.24 -13.64 -30.51
C ILE A 350 12.97 -13.70 -31.39
N LYS A 351 13.11 -13.75 -32.70
CA LYS A 351 12.01 -13.81 -33.66
C LYS A 351 11.14 -15.06 -33.46
N TYR A 352 11.72 -16.17 -33.04
CA TYR A 352 10.96 -17.38 -32.77
C TYR A 352 9.82 -17.12 -31.77
N ILE A 353 10.12 -16.48 -30.64
CA ILE A 353 9.11 -16.13 -29.64
C ILE A 353 8.12 -15.08 -30.17
N GLU A 354 8.62 -14.09 -30.92
CA GLU A 354 7.74 -13.06 -31.54
C GLU A 354 6.74 -13.70 -32.51
N TYR A 355 7.19 -14.68 -33.30
CA TYR A 355 6.36 -15.44 -34.23
C TYR A 355 5.31 -16.26 -33.47
N LYS A 356 5.72 -16.97 -32.42
CA LYS A 356 4.80 -17.75 -31.56
C LYS A 356 3.78 -16.87 -30.87
N CYS A 357 4.18 -15.74 -30.34
CA CYS A 357 3.23 -14.76 -29.77
C CYS A 357 2.19 -14.32 -30.84
N LYS A 358 2.64 -13.98 -32.04
CA LYS A 358 1.73 -13.60 -33.14
C LYS A 358 0.78 -14.73 -33.52
N GLU A 359 1.27 -15.98 -33.63
CA GLU A 359 0.47 -17.18 -33.92
C GLU A 359 -0.69 -17.36 -32.93
N TYR A 360 -0.46 -17.08 -31.65
CA TYR A 360 -1.46 -17.22 -30.58
C TYR A 360 -2.21 -15.92 -30.25
N GLY A 361 -2.03 -14.84 -31.02
CA GLY A 361 -2.71 -13.56 -30.79
C GLY A 361 -2.22 -12.79 -29.57
N ILE A 362 -0.99 -13.07 -29.10
CA ILE A 362 -0.33 -12.36 -28.01
C ILE A 362 0.42 -11.18 -28.60
N VAL A 363 0.39 -10.02 -27.92
CA VAL A 363 1.12 -8.81 -28.33
C VAL A 363 2.62 -9.10 -28.34
N LYS A 364 3.33 -8.55 -29.35
CA LYS A 364 4.79 -8.67 -29.43
C LYS A 364 5.44 -8.28 -28.11
N PRO A 365 6.32 -9.13 -27.52
CA PRO A 365 7.05 -8.80 -26.30
C PRO A 365 7.94 -7.56 -26.47
N ILE A 366 7.94 -6.71 -25.44
CA ILE A 366 8.86 -5.58 -25.33
C ILE A 366 9.86 -5.75 -24.20
N SER A 367 9.71 -6.82 -23.43
CA SER A 367 10.56 -7.19 -22.30
C SER A 367 11.28 -8.50 -22.59
N PHE A 368 12.53 -8.58 -22.15
CA PHE A 368 13.43 -9.70 -22.35
C PHE A 368 14.07 -10.14 -21.02
N ALA A 369 14.34 -11.41 -20.84
CA ALA A 369 15.23 -11.90 -19.78
C ALA A 369 16.42 -12.63 -20.43
N TYR A 370 17.62 -12.32 -19.97
CA TYR A 370 18.81 -12.98 -20.49
C TYR A 370 18.95 -14.39 -19.90
N PRO A 371 18.96 -15.47 -20.73
CA PRO A 371 19.22 -16.81 -20.25
C PRO A 371 20.54 -16.92 -19.46
N GLY A 372 20.47 -17.43 -18.24
CA GLY A 372 21.60 -17.48 -17.32
C GLY A 372 22.08 -16.11 -16.84
N ASN A 373 21.28 -15.06 -16.94
CA ASN A 373 21.59 -13.67 -16.53
C ASN A 373 22.83 -13.06 -17.20
N ARG A 374 23.28 -13.59 -18.33
CA ARG A 374 24.48 -13.12 -19.06
C ARG A 374 24.09 -12.24 -20.25
N SER A 375 24.55 -11.01 -20.26
CA SER A 375 24.38 -10.05 -21.34
C SER A 375 25.74 -9.62 -21.91
N ASP A 376 25.75 -9.15 -23.16
CA ASP A 376 26.91 -8.53 -23.78
C ASP A 376 26.47 -7.28 -24.60
N LEU A 377 27.44 -6.60 -25.20
CA LEU A 377 27.16 -5.41 -26.01
C LEU A 377 26.32 -5.73 -27.25
N LEU A 378 26.64 -6.83 -27.93
CA LEU A 378 25.92 -7.26 -29.14
C LEU A 378 24.43 -7.51 -28.83
N SER A 379 24.13 -8.26 -27.79
CA SER A 379 22.74 -8.58 -27.42
C SER A 379 21.93 -7.32 -27.10
N ARG A 380 22.51 -6.32 -26.42
CA ARG A 380 21.82 -5.04 -26.16
C ARG A 380 21.53 -4.28 -27.47
N VAL A 381 22.48 -4.21 -28.37
CA VAL A 381 22.29 -3.55 -29.68
C VAL A 381 21.19 -4.26 -30.48
N VAL A 382 21.22 -5.59 -30.53
CA VAL A 382 20.19 -6.39 -31.19
C VAL A 382 18.80 -6.15 -30.59
N LEU A 383 18.66 -6.29 -29.26
CA LEU A 383 17.39 -6.06 -28.59
C LEU A 383 16.83 -4.66 -28.87
N LYS A 384 17.68 -3.62 -28.74
CA LYS A 384 17.28 -2.25 -29.03
C LYS A 384 16.80 -2.09 -30.49
N SER A 385 17.52 -2.67 -31.44
CA SER A 385 17.17 -2.61 -32.87
C SER A 385 15.87 -3.35 -33.19
N MET A 386 15.51 -4.37 -32.40
CA MET A 386 14.27 -5.13 -32.53
C MET A 386 13.10 -4.53 -31.74
N GLY A 387 13.32 -3.40 -31.04
CA GLY A 387 12.27 -2.63 -30.37
C GLY A 387 11.99 -3.03 -28.90
N TYR A 388 12.84 -3.89 -28.31
CA TYR A 388 12.76 -4.20 -26.90
C TYR A 388 13.06 -2.96 -26.05
N LYS A 389 12.31 -2.79 -24.97
CA LYS A 389 12.40 -1.62 -24.07
C LYS A 389 13.11 -1.98 -22.77
N PHE A 390 12.96 -3.21 -22.34
CA PHE A 390 13.45 -3.67 -21.06
C PHE A 390 14.12 -5.04 -21.18
N ALA A 391 15.23 -5.24 -20.46
CA ALA A 391 15.85 -6.56 -20.37
C ALA A 391 16.44 -6.78 -18.97
N ARG A 392 16.12 -7.93 -18.36
CA ARG A 392 16.48 -8.28 -16.99
C ARG A 392 17.76 -9.14 -16.97
N VAL A 393 18.61 -8.78 -16.02
CA VAL A 393 19.80 -9.54 -15.58
C VAL A 393 19.72 -9.83 -14.09
N GLY A 394 20.67 -10.60 -13.53
CA GLY A 394 20.86 -10.73 -12.10
C GLY A 394 21.46 -9.48 -11.44
N GLY A 395 22.13 -9.62 -10.30
CA GLY A 395 22.90 -8.54 -9.68
C GLY A 395 22.51 -8.20 -8.25
N SER A 396 21.38 -8.68 -7.76
CA SER A 396 20.93 -8.56 -6.35
C SER A 396 20.99 -7.12 -5.80
N ARG A 397 20.42 -6.17 -6.53
CA ARG A 397 20.26 -4.79 -6.13
C ARG A 397 18.94 -4.20 -6.64
N TYR A 398 18.50 -3.08 -6.08
CA TYR A 398 17.32 -2.36 -6.56
C TYR A 398 17.58 -1.70 -7.91
N LEU A 399 16.52 -1.58 -8.72
CA LEU A 399 16.55 -0.82 -9.97
C LEU A 399 16.50 0.68 -9.65
N ASN A 400 17.43 1.43 -10.22
CA ASN A 400 17.40 2.88 -10.28
C ASN A 400 16.95 3.33 -11.67
N ILE A 401 15.66 3.62 -11.82
CA ILE A 401 15.06 3.91 -13.14
C ILE A 401 15.68 5.14 -13.86
N ASN A 402 16.28 6.05 -13.10
CA ASN A 402 16.88 7.26 -13.67
C ASN A 402 18.33 7.03 -14.17
N ASN A 403 19.02 6.01 -13.66
CA ASN A 403 20.46 5.83 -13.91
C ASN A 403 20.81 4.48 -14.52
N ASP A 404 19.94 3.46 -14.38
CA ASP A 404 20.22 2.13 -14.92
C ASP A 404 19.84 2.05 -16.41
N ASP A 405 20.63 1.27 -17.16
CA ASP A 405 20.27 0.89 -18.52
C ASP A 405 19.02 -0.01 -18.48
N SER A 406 17.98 0.39 -19.17
CA SER A 406 16.72 -0.35 -19.26
C SER A 406 16.88 -1.76 -19.87
N LEU A 407 17.98 -2.01 -20.57
CA LEU A 407 18.35 -3.34 -21.08
C LEU A 407 19.30 -4.11 -20.16
N LEU A 408 19.50 -3.65 -18.91
CA LEU A 408 20.30 -4.29 -17.85
C LEU A 408 19.62 -4.18 -16.49
N ILE A 409 18.32 -4.42 -16.41
CA ILE A 409 17.52 -4.33 -15.18
C ILE A 409 17.99 -5.37 -14.18
N PRO A 410 18.49 -4.96 -13.00
CA PRO A 410 18.94 -5.88 -11.99
C PRO A 410 17.79 -6.61 -11.31
N SER A 411 18.04 -7.83 -10.81
CA SER A 411 17.04 -8.60 -10.07
C SER A 411 17.63 -9.41 -8.93
N TYR A 412 16.79 -9.73 -7.96
CA TYR A 412 17.07 -10.68 -6.89
C TYR A 412 16.46 -12.03 -7.25
N THR A 413 17.24 -13.10 -7.13
CA THR A 413 16.73 -14.46 -7.33
C THR A 413 15.99 -14.91 -6.08
N MET A 414 14.73 -15.30 -6.24
CA MET A 414 13.92 -15.91 -5.17
C MET A 414 14.03 -17.42 -5.26
N THR A 415 14.56 -18.03 -4.22
CA THR A 415 14.59 -19.50 -4.03
C THR A 415 14.54 -19.81 -2.54
N ASP A 416 14.20 -21.04 -2.18
CA ASP A 416 14.16 -21.47 -0.77
C ASP A 416 15.52 -21.27 -0.08
N LYS A 417 16.63 -21.50 -0.78
CA LYS A 417 17.99 -21.31 -0.25
C LYS A 417 18.37 -19.83 -0.04
N LEU A 418 17.75 -18.90 -0.77
CA LEU A 418 18.04 -17.48 -0.70
C LEU A 418 16.98 -16.68 0.09
N ASP A 419 16.03 -17.36 0.75
CA ASP A 419 14.90 -16.73 1.47
C ASP A 419 15.35 -15.59 2.38
N PHE A 420 16.36 -15.79 3.20
CA PHE A 420 16.83 -14.74 4.12
C PHE A 420 17.26 -13.45 3.40
N LYS A 421 18.14 -13.57 2.39
CA LYS A 421 18.66 -12.41 1.63
C LYS A 421 17.54 -11.71 0.85
N THR A 422 16.67 -12.48 0.24
CA THR A 422 15.58 -11.98 -0.60
C THR A 422 14.51 -11.29 0.25
N MET A 423 14.15 -11.89 1.38
CA MET A 423 13.21 -11.29 2.32
C MET A 423 13.78 -10.02 2.98
N GLN A 424 15.09 -9.98 3.25
CA GLN A 424 15.74 -8.77 3.75
C GLN A 424 15.63 -7.64 2.72
N ALA A 425 15.93 -7.91 1.43
CA ALA A 425 15.77 -6.90 0.37
C ALA A 425 14.33 -6.38 0.27
N LEU A 426 13.34 -7.27 0.43
CA LEU A 426 11.93 -6.87 0.42
C LEU A 426 11.57 -5.99 1.64
N LYS A 427 12.07 -6.32 2.82
CA LYS A 427 11.85 -5.53 4.05
C LYS A 427 12.52 -4.16 4.02
N GLU A 428 13.62 -4.02 3.32
CA GLU A 428 14.40 -2.77 3.20
C GLU A 428 13.93 -1.88 2.03
N LEU A 429 13.01 -2.36 1.20
CA LEU A 429 12.48 -1.63 0.04
C LEU A 429 11.75 -0.37 0.47
N LYS A 430 12.15 0.78 -0.07
CA LYS A 430 11.64 2.11 0.30
C LYS A 430 10.82 2.74 -0.82
N SER A 431 10.04 3.73 -0.47
CA SER A 431 9.32 4.60 -1.41
C SER A 431 10.23 5.06 -2.56
N GLY A 432 9.75 4.95 -3.78
CA GLY A 432 10.48 5.33 -5.00
C GLY A 432 11.55 4.34 -5.46
N GLN A 433 11.76 3.22 -4.75
CA GLN A 433 12.63 2.13 -5.20
C GLN A 433 11.83 1.03 -5.91
N ILE A 434 12.49 0.31 -6.79
CA ILE A 434 11.92 -0.82 -7.54
C ILE A 434 12.75 -2.07 -7.26
N LEU A 435 12.08 -3.13 -6.80
CA LEU A 435 12.67 -4.45 -6.57
C LEU A 435 12.14 -5.41 -7.64
N VAL A 436 13.04 -6.04 -8.38
CA VAL A 436 12.68 -7.05 -9.39
C VAL A 436 13.09 -8.42 -8.90
N PHE A 437 12.18 -9.38 -8.96
CA PHE A 437 12.44 -10.78 -8.62
C PHE A 437 12.58 -11.64 -9.86
N THR A 438 13.60 -12.52 -9.86
CA THR A 438 13.73 -13.66 -10.77
C THR A 438 13.27 -14.92 -10.04
N ILE A 439 12.27 -15.59 -10.57
CA ILE A 439 11.67 -16.81 -10.04
C ILE A 439 11.62 -17.83 -11.18
N HIS A 440 11.95 -19.09 -10.90
CA HIS A 440 11.88 -20.17 -11.88
C HIS A 440 10.63 -21.03 -11.65
N GLU A 441 10.76 -22.34 -11.60
CA GLU A 441 9.64 -23.25 -11.35
C GLU A 441 9.13 -23.16 -9.89
N VAL A 442 7.82 -23.37 -9.69
CA VAL A 442 7.17 -23.31 -8.37
C VAL A 442 6.27 -24.55 -8.17
N PRO A 443 6.81 -25.65 -7.57
CA PRO A 443 8.23 -25.92 -7.27
C PRO A 443 9.03 -26.44 -8.47
N ASP A 444 10.38 -26.47 -8.33
CA ASP A 444 11.29 -27.22 -9.20
C ASP A 444 11.89 -28.43 -8.44
N PRO A 445 11.30 -29.62 -8.55
CA PRO A 445 11.77 -30.78 -7.83
C PRO A 445 13.11 -31.34 -8.35
N ASP A 446 13.53 -30.94 -9.57
CA ASP A 446 14.76 -31.45 -10.18
C ASP A 446 15.98 -30.59 -9.84
N HIS A 447 15.78 -29.33 -9.44
CA HIS A 447 16.85 -28.38 -9.19
C HIS A 447 16.65 -27.64 -7.86
N GLU A 448 16.98 -28.29 -6.75
CA GLU A 448 16.84 -27.69 -5.39
C GLU A 448 17.45 -26.27 -5.22
N ASN A 449 18.46 -25.92 -6.02
CA ASN A 449 19.12 -24.62 -5.95
C ASN A 449 18.30 -23.49 -6.58
N TYR A 450 17.32 -23.84 -7.40
CA TYR A 450 16.49 -22.88 -8.16
C TYR A 450 15.02 -22.96 -7.79
N THR A 451 14.64 -23.93 -6.96
CA THR A 451 13.24 -24.12 -6.55
C THR A 451 12.75 -22.98 -5.66
N THR A 452 11.51 -22.61 -5.89
CA THR A 452 10.71 -21.79 -5.00
C THR A 452 9.47 -22.60 -4.64
N THR A 453 9.28 -22.95 -3.38
CA THR A 453 8.06 -23.67 -2.98
C THR A 453 6.82 -22.77 -3.09
N PRO A 454 5.62 -23.33 -3.34
CA PRO A 454 4.38 -22.55 -3.34
C PRO A 454 4.17 -21.79 -2.01
N GLU A 455 4.53 -22.41 -0.89
CA GLU A 455 4.45 -21.82 0.45
C GLU A 455 5.38 -20.62 0.60
N LEU A 456 6.61 -20.71 0.07
CA LEU A 456 7.55 -19.60 0.07
C LEU A 456 7.04 -18.47 -0.82
N LEU A 457 6.58 -18.77 -2.04
CA LEU A 457 6.00 -17.75 -2.92
C LEU A 457 4.83 -17.04 -2.23
N GLU A 458 3.90 -17.80 -1.64
CA GLU A 458 2.74 -17.22 -0.95
C GLU A 458 3.16 -16.36 0.24
N LYS A 459 4.17 -16.74 1.02
CA LYS A 459 4.77 -15.93 2.09
C LYS A 459 5.23 -14.56 1.57
N TYR A 460 5.87 -14.51 0.39
CA TYR A 460 6.31 -13.26 -0.23
C TYR A 460 5.14 -12.43 -0.75
N LEU A 461 4.19 -13.05 -1.45
CA LEU A 461 3.01 -12.36 -1.96
C LEU A 461 2.19 -11.76 -0.81
N LYS A 462 2.03 -12.51 0.26
CA LYS A 462 1.37 -12.03 1.47
C LYS A 462 2.11 -10.85 2.09
N PHE A 463 3.44 -10.92 2.21
CA PHE A 463 4.24 -9.80 2.74
C PHE A 463 4.10 -8.55 1.87
N ILE A 464 4.17 -8.69 0.53
CA ILE A 464 3.98 -7.60 -0.44
C ILE A 464 2.59 -6.97 -0.27
N TYR A 465 1.56 -7.81 -0.13
CA TYR A 465 0.17 -7.39 0.08
C TYR A 465 -0.01 -6.64 1.41
N ASP A 466 0.45 -7.23 2.51
CA ASP A 466 0.29 -6.67 3.86
C ASP A 466 1.07 -5.35 4.05
N ASN A 467 2.17 -5.15 3.29
CA ASN A 467 2.96 -3.92 3.33
C ASN A 467 2.61 -2.94 2.19
N HIS A 468 1.55 -3.24 1.42
CA HIS A 468 0.99 -2.35 0.41
C HIS A 468 2.00 -1.93 -0.67
N PHE A 469 2.90 -2.82 -1.06
CA PHE A 469 3.81 -2.55 -2.16
C PHE A 469 3.05 -2.59 -3.49
N LYS A 470 3.37 -1.68 -4.38
CA LYS A 470 2.78 -1.66 -5.72
C LYS A 470 3.43 -2.74 -6.58
N VAL A 471 2.63 -3.69 -7.04
CA VAL A 471 3.11 -4.71 -7.99
C VAL A 471 2.75 -4.29 -9.40
N ILE A 472 3.76 -4.24 -10.29
CA ILE A 472 3.61 -3.88 -11.70
C ILE A 472 4.26 -4.94 -12.59
N ALA A 473 3.84 -5.00 -13.85
CA ALA A 473 4.55 -5.73 -14.88
C ALA A 473 5.72 -4.88 -15.43
N MET A 474 6.68 -5.48 -16.12
CA MET A 474 7.85 -4.76 -16.65
C MET A 474 7.46 -3.73 -17.71
N ARG A 475 6.45 -4.02 -18.53
CA ARG A 475 5.88 -3.07 -19.50
C ARG A 475 5.36 -1.77 -18.87
N ASP A 476 4.95 -1.82 -17.60
CA ASP A 476 4.44 -0.65 -16.90
C ASP A 476 5.52 0.35 -16.52
N LEU A 477 6.81 -0.04 -16.59
CA LEU A 477 7.94 0.87 -16.43
C LEU A 477 7.93 2.01 -17.48
N LEU A 478 7.21 1.87 -18.58
CA LEU A 478 6.98 2.97 -19.55
C LEU A 478 6.23 4.17 -18.94
N LYS A 479 5.60 4.00 -17.78
CA LYS A 479 4.82 5.04 -17.08
C LYS A 479 5.60 5.72 -15.94
N TYR A 480 6.84 5.26 -15.68
CA TYR A 480 7.72 5.74 -14.60
C TYR A 480 8.86 6.59 -15.17
#